data_6281ccf8bea0c2e96a764d4a2869fdae
#
_entry.id   6281ccf8bea0c2e96a764d4a2869fdae
#
_cell.length_a   1.000
_cell.length_b   1.000
_cell.length_c   1.000
_cell.angle_alpha   90.00
_cell.angle_beta   90.00
_cell.angle_gamma   90.00
#
_symmetry.space_group_name_H-M   'P 1'
#
loop_
_entity.id
_entity.type
_entity.pdbx_description
1 polymer ?
#
loop_
_entity_poly.entity_id
_entity_poly.type
_entity_poly.pdbx_seq_one_letter_code
_entity_poly.pdbx_strand_id
1 'polypeptide(L)'
;ILDNRQRITRGMTSFALRNDYGWTSGTLSFFYNWGRHRINDGHSPGEEPLNYRFNSRDRMLGVSWYQSVALFRGNRLTVGVDWQHFGGKAWNAFTDGAPDKTTADKTMDEAAGYVDFRQSLTHWLTLDAGLRLDHHSHAGTEWVPQGGLSFLLPHNAQIKAMVSKGFRFPTIREMYMFPPQNPDLKPEKLMNYELSFTQRVSGGALSYGVSVYYIDGDNMIQTVPVDGR
;
A
#
# COMPACT_ATOMS: atom_id res chain seq x y z
N ILE A 1 -11.06 29.11 -11.62
CA ILE A 1 -11.40 29.08 -10.19
C ILE A 1 -10.73 30.27 -9.53
N LEU A 2 -11.51 31.10 -8.85
CA LEU A 2 -11.02 32.28 -8.14
C LEU A 2 -10.66 31.92 -6.69
N ASP A 3 -9.61 32.60 -6.13
CA ASP A 3 -9.14 32.47 -4.73
C ASP A 3 -8.88 31.03 -4.23
N ASN A 4 -8.47 30.14 -5.10
CA ASN A 4 -8.02 28.80 -4.70
C ASN A 4 -6.66 28.89 -4.02
N ARG A 5 -6.56 28.46 -2.77
CA ARG A 5 -5.32 28.46 -1.99
C ARG A 5 -5.22 27.20 -1.14
N GLN A 6 -4.07 26.55 -1.26
CA GLN A 6 -3.77 25.37 -0.46
C GLN A 6 -2.46 25.58 0.30
N ARG A 7 -2.50 25.34 1.60
CA ARG A 7 -1.30 25.32 2.44
C ARG A 7 -1.17 23.93 3.07
N ILE A 8 -0.15 23.23 2.63
CA ILE A 8 0.16 21.86 3.08
C ILE A 8 1.53 21.89 3.73
N THR A 9 1.61 21.36 4.96
CA THR A 9 2.87 21.17 5.68
C THR A 9 2.93 19.72 6.12
N ARG A 10 4.02 19.03 5.77
CA ARG A 10 4.25 17.62 6.14
C ARG A 10 5.64 17.45 6.71
N GLY A 11 5.77 16.56 7.68
CA GLY A 11 7.04 16.15 8.25
C GLY A 11 7.11 14.62 8.34
N MET A 12 8.33 14.10 8.22
CA MET A 12 8.62 12.69 8.35
C MET A 12 9.92 12.50 9.14
N THR A 13 9.91 11.52 10.03
CA THR A 13 11.11 11.03 10.72
C THR A 13 11.13 9.52 10.57
N SER A 14 12.29 8.96 10.26
CA SER A 14 12.48 7.52 10.19
C SER A 14 13.81 7.12 10.81
N PHE A 15 13.82 5.92 11.39
CA PHE A 15 15.02 5.29 11.96
C PHE A 15 15.03 3.82 11.54
N ALA A 16 16.19 3.30 11.17
CA ALA A 16 16.34 1.89 10.81
C ALA A 16 17.65 1.32 11.37
N LEU A 17 17.53 0.15 12.00
CA LEU A 17 18.65 -0.70 12.39
C LEU A 17 18.74 -1.87 11.42
N ARG A 18 19.89 -2.10 10.85
CA ARG A 18 20.17 -3.21 9.93
C ARG A 18 21.21 -4.13 10.53
N ASN A 19 21.03 -5.43 10.31
CA ASN A 19 22.02 -6.44 10.62
C ASN A 19 22.30 -7.29 9.37
N ASP A 20 23.54 -7.75 9.25
CA ASP A 20 23.97 -8.70 8.24
C ASP A 20 25.14 -9.52 8.80
N TYR A 21 24.90 -10.82 8.97
CA TYR A 21 25.87 -11.79 9.48
C TYR A 21 26.19 -12.88 8.45
N GLY A 22 25.90 -12.63 7.15
CA GLY A 22 26.12 -13.56 6.06
C GLY A 22 25.00 -14.60 5.90
N TRP A 23 24.77 -15.43 6.90
CA TRP A 23 23.69 -16.43 6.89
C TRP A 23 22.32 -15.85 7.28
N THR A 24 22.30 -14.69 7.92
CA THR A 24 21.09 -13.98 8.33
C THR A 24 21.27 -12.48 8.14
N SER A 25 20.21 -11.83 7.68
CA SER A 25 20.15 -10.37 7.53
C SER A 25 18.74 -9.86 7.79
N GLY A 26 18.63 -8.68 8.36
CA GLY A 26 17.32 -8.11 8.67
C GLY A 26 17.35 -6.62 8.94
N THR A 27 16.16 -6.08 9.16
CA THR A 27 15.97 -4.66 9.44
C THR A 27 14.84 -4.48 10.43
N LEU A 28 15.05 -3.64 11.42
CA LEU A 28 14.03 -3.05 12.28
C LEU A 28 13.90 -1.58 11.89
N SER A 29 12.71 -1.16 11.52
CA SER A 29 12.42 0.22 11.09
C SER A 29 11.33 0.82 11.97
N PHE A 30 11.46 2.10 12.23
CA PHE A 30 10.45 2.94 12.85
C PHE A 30 10.24 4.17 11.97
N PHE A 31 8.99 4.63 11.82
CA PHE A 31 8.69 5.89 11.15
C PHE A 31 7.56 6.64 11.86
N TYR A 32 7.62 7.97 11.74
CA TYR A 32 6.57 8.87 12.16
C TYR A 32 6.34 9.95 11.11
N ASN A 33 5.13 10.05 10.60
CA ASN A 33 4.69 11.04 9.65
C ASN A 33 3.60 11.91 10.28
N TRP A 34 3.58 13.19 9.93
CA TRP A 34 2.50 14.09 10.30
C TRP A 34 2.20 15.08 9.17
N GLY A 35 0.97 15.55 9.12
CA GLY A 35 0.51 16.50 8.14
C GLY A 35 -0.46 17.52 8.73
N ARG A 36 -0.45 18.72 8.15
CA ARG A 36 -1.44 19.78 8.35
C ARG A 36 -1.82 20.34 7.00
N HIS A 37 -3.12 20.40 6.73
CA HIS A 37 -3.65 20.97 5.50
C HIS A 37 -4.64 22.06 5.86
N ARG A 38 -4.58 23.15 5.12
CA ARG A 38 -5.58 24.22 5.13
C ARG A 38 -5.88 24.56 3.68
N ILE A 39 -7.11 24.37 3.27
CA ILE A 39 -7.54 24.44 1.88
C ILE A 39 -8.71 25.41 1.77
N ASN A 40 -8.57 26.35 0.86
CA ASN A 40 -9.65 27.11 0.25
C ASN A 40 -9.83 26.61 -1.17
N ASP A 41 -10.93 25.93 -1.44
CA ASP A 41 -11.20 25.35 -2.78
C ASP A 41 -11.51 26.43 -3.83
N GLY A 42 -11.70 27.67 -3.40
CA GLY A 42 -12.06 28.77 -4.28
C GLY A 42 -13.53 28.72 -4.70
N HIS A 43 -13.85 29.44 -5.76
CA HIS A 43 -15.18 29.51 -6.34
C HIS A 43 -15.09 29.79 -7.84
N SER A 44 -16.15 29.47 -8.59
CA SER A 44 -16.25 29.82 -10.01
C SER A 44 -16.62 31.31 -10.19
N PRO A 45 -16.30 31.93 -11.35
CA PRO A 45 -16.79 33.27 -11.63
C PRO A 45 -18.32 33.32 -11.58
N GLY A 46 -18.86 34.23 -10.77
CA GLY A 46 -20.30 34.42 -10.58
C GLY A 46 -20.91 33.57 -9.46
N GLU A 47 -20.12 32.72 -8.80
CA GLU A 47 -20.53 31.99 -7.58
C GLU A 47 -20.06 32.74 -6.32
N GLU A 48 -20.80 32.62 -5.23
CA GLU A 48 -20.40 33.13 -3.93
C GLU A 48 -19.22 32.31 -3.36
N PRO A 49 -18.23 32.94 -2.75
CA PRO A 49 -17.14 32.25 -2.07
C PRO A 49 -17.64 31.32 -0.97
N LEU A 50 -17.01 30.16 -0.82
CA LEU A 50 -17.28 29.27 0.31
C LEU A 50 -17.04 30.00 1.64
N ASN A 51 -18.02 29.92 2.56
CA ASN A 51 -17.93 30.52 3.88
C ASN A 51 -17.12 29.72 4.89
N TYR A 52 -16.36 28.71 4.42
CA TYR A 52 -15.49 27.89 5.26
C TYR A 52 -14.13 27.62 4.60
N ARG A 53 -13.19 27.18 5.42
CA ARG A 53 -11.89 26.65 4.99
C ARG A 53 -11.77 25.22 5.51
N PHE A 54 -11.48 24.30 4.62
CA PHE A 54 -11.20 22.91 5.00
C PHE A 54 -9.85 22.84 5.71
N ASN A 55 -9.83 22.18 6.85
CA ASN A 55 -8.62 21.95 7.63
C ASN A 55 -8.50 20.45 7.93
N SER A 56 -7.28 19.93 7.92
CA SER A 56 -7.01 18.59 8.44
C SER A 56 -5.65 18.52 9.14
N ARG A 57 -5.58 17.56 10.08
CA ARG A 57 -4.33 17.12 10.72
C ARG A 57 -4.32 15.62 10.68
N ASP A 58 -3.24 15.05 10.16
CA ASP A 58 -3.03 13.62 10.09
C ASP A 58 -1.71 13.24 10.76
N ARG A 59 -1.66 12.01 11.23
CA ARG A 59 -0.45 11.39 11.76
C ARG A 59 -0.46 9.91 11.45
N MET A 60 0.74 9.36 11.29
CA MET A 60 0.97 7.94 11.12
C MET A 60 2.29 7.60 11.79
N LEU A 61 2.29 6.60 12.62
CA LEU A 61 3.50 6.01 13.15
C LEU A 61 3.49 4.51 12.85
N GLY A 62 4.66 3.92 12.67
CA GLY A 62 4.74 2.49 12.41
C GLY A 62 6.09 1.89 12.76
N VAL A 63 6.04 0.59 12.96
CA VAL A 63 7.20 -0.27 13.19
C VAL A 63 7.13 -1.42 12.20
N SER A 64 8.25 -1.74 11.58
CA SER A 64 8.40 -2.88 10.68
C SER A 64 9.68 -3.63 11.03
N TRP A 65 9.58 -4.93 11.16
CA TRP A 65 10.72 -5.80 11.38
C TRP A 65 10.66 -6.99 10.44
N TYR A 66 11.79 -7.32 9.85
CA TYR A 66 11.95 -8.59 9.17
C TYR A 66 13.33 -9.19 9.42
N GLN A 67 13.42 -10.51 9.33
CA GLN A 67 14.66 -11.26 9.36
C GLN A 67 14.63 -12.34 8.27
N SER A 68 15.65 -12.34 7.44
CA SER A 68 15.93 -13.35 6.43
C SER A 68 17.03 -14.27 6.92
N VAL A 69 16.85 -15.58 6.75
CA VAL A 69 17.77 -16.61 7.20
C VAL A 69 18.02 -17.61 6.06
N ALA A 70 19.25 -17.99 5.83
CA ALA A 70 19.63 -19.11 4.99
C ALA A 70 19.73 -20.37 5.86
N LEU A 71 18.70 -21.21 5.88
CA LEU A 71 18.64 -22.42 6.71
C LEU A 71 19.47 -23.56 6.13
N PHE A 72 19.52 -23.67 4.82
CA PHE A 72 20.26 -24.69 4.08
C PHE A 72 20.60 -24.19 2.66
N ARG A 73 21.35 -24.99 1.91
CA ARG A 73 21.84 -24.57 0.60
C ARG A 73 20.72 -24.22 -0.37
N GLY A 74 20.80 -23.04 -0.97
CA GLY A 74 19.81 -22.53 -1.95
C GLY A 74 18.51 -22.06 -1.33
N ASN A 75 18.41 -22.03 0.03
CA ASN A 75 17.24 -21.57 0.75
C ASN A 75 17.39 -20.12 1.21
N ARG A 76 16.26 -19.44 1.29
CA ARG A 76 16.08 -18.19 2.04
C ARG A 76 14.67 -18.17 2.61
N LEU A 77 14.60 -18.16 3.93
CA LEU A 77 13.35 -17.94 4.67
C LEU A 77 13.37 -16.51 5.21
N THR A 78 12.32 -15.75 4.94
CA THR A 78 12.12 -14.41 5.52
C THR A 78 10.85 -14.43 6.34
N VAL A 79 10.93 -13.94 7.57
CA VAL A 79 9.77 -13.70 8.44
C VAL A 79 9.74 -12.23 8.81
N GLY A 80 8.55 -11.67 8.97
CA GLY A 80 8.44 -10.28 9.38
C GLY A 80 7.09 -9.95 9.99
N VAL A 81 7.07 -8.79 10.65
CA VAL A 81 5.87 -8.20 11.24
C VAL A 81 5.89 -6.69 10.98
N ASP A 82 4.71 -6.16 10.70
CA ASP A 82 4.48 -4.73 10.53
C ASP A 82 3.34 -4.31 11.45
N TRP A 83 3.44 -3.11 12.01
CA TRP A 83 2.35 -2.45 12.71
C TRP A 83 2.37 -0.97 12.40
N GLN A 84 1.19 -0.39 12.19
CA GLN A 84 1.03 1.05 12.02
C GLN A 84 -0.25 1.54 12.69
N HIS A 85 -0.14 2.73 13.27
CA HIS A 85 -1.24 3.50 13.82
C HIS A 85 -1.36 4.81 13.05
N PHE A 86 -2.51 5.07 12.46
CA PHE A 86 -2.72 6.24 11.62
C PHE A 86 -4.11 6.83 11.80
N GLY A 87 -4.24 8.07 11.38
CA GLY A 87 -5.51 8.76 11.39
C GLY A 87 -5.36 10.25 11.58
N GLY A 88 -6.45 10.91 11.90
CA GLY A 88 -6.47 12.33 12.06
C GLY A 88 -7.86 12.93 12.20
N LYS A 89 -7.87 14.27 12.20
CA LYS A 89 -9.09 15.07 12.28
C LYS A 89 -9.18 15.97 11.06
N ALA A 90 -10.37 16.03 10.48
CA ALA A 90 -10.72 16.96 9.42
C ALA A 90 -11.97 17.76 9.82
N TRP A 91 -11.97 19.08 9.52
CA TRP A 91 -13.07 19.97 9.85
C TRP A 91 -13.16 21.16 8.89
N ASN A 92 -14.36 21.72 8.77
CA ASN A 92 -14.58 23.00 8.13
C ASN A 92 -14.57 24.10 9.19
N ALA A 93 -13.65 25.04 9.05
CA ALA A 93 -13.60 26.26 9.87
C ALA A 93 -14.35 27.38 9.14
N PHE A 94 -15.46 27.84 9.71
CA PHE A 94 -16.30 28.86 9.10
C PHE A 94 -15.69 30.26 9.25
N THR A 95 -15.87 31.10 8.23
CA THR A 95 -15.33 32.46 8.18
C THR A 95 -16.29 33.53 8.76
N ASP A 96 -17.54 33.17 8.96
CA ASP A 96 -18.62 33.99 9.48
C ASP A 96 -18.79 33.94 11.02
N GLY A 97 -17.90 33.20 11.70
CA GLY A 97 -17.94 33.01 13.15
C GLY A 97 -18.80 31.85 13.63
N ALA A 98 -19.41 31.08 12.73
CA ALA A 98 -20.09 29.86 13.10
C ALA A 98 -19.13 28.83 13.68
N PRO A 99 -19.59 27.91 14.57
CA PRO A 99 -18.76 26.85 15.13
C PRO A 99 -18.19 25.92 14.06
N ASP A 100 -16.94 25.51 14.23
CA ASP A 100 -16.28 24.54 13.35
C ASP A 100 -17.09 23.25 13.24
N LYS A 101 -17.25 22.74 12.02
CA LYS A 101 -17.92 21.46 11.75
C LYS A 101 -16.89 20.36 11.48
N THR A 102 -16.82 19.40 12.40
CA THR A 102 -15.96 18.21 12.21
C THR A 102 -16.54 17.33 11.08
N THR A 103 -15.70 17.02 10.10
CA THR A 103 -16.00 16.12 8.99
C THR A 103 -15.62 14.67 9.33
N ALA A 104 -14.43 14.49 9.92
CA ALA A 104 -13.96 13.19 10.40
C ALA A 104 -13.00 13.39 11.58
N ASP A 105 -13.03 12.46 12.53
CA ASP A 105 -12.07 12.32 13.63
C ASP A 105 -11.91 10.82 13.91
N LYS A 106 -10.91 10.22 13.28
CA LYS A 106 -10.74 8.76 13.26
C LYS A 106 -9.28 8.38 13.34
N THR A 107 -9.02 7.30 14.07
CA THR A 107 -7.73 6.61 14.12
C THR A 107 -7.95 5.13 13.88
N MET A 108 -6.97 4.47 13.28
CA MET A 108 -6.99 3.07 12.90
C MET A 108 -5.65 2.44 13.15
N ASP A 109 -5.67 1.13 13.36
CA ASP A 109 -4.49 0.29 13.50
C ASP A 109 -4.49 -0.76 12.40
N GLU A 110 -3.31 -1.00 11.85
CA GLU A 110 -3.03 -2.13 10.98
C GLU A 110 -1.86 -2.91 11.55
N ALA A 111 -1.99 -4.23 11.54
CA ALA A 111 -0.93 -5.15 11.93
C ALA A 111 -0.83 -6.28 10.92
N ALA A 112 0.38 -6.69 10.60
CA ALA A 112 0.61 -7.79 9.68
C ALA A 112 1.74 -8.69 10.13
N GLY A 113 1.63 -9.98 9.80
CA GLY A 113 2.70 -10.96 9.92
C GLY A 113 2.86 -11.69 8.61
N TYR A 114 4.10 -12.01 8.23
CA TYR A 114 4.35 -12.69 6.98
C TYR A 114 5.52 -13.65 7.02
N VAL A 115 5.49 -14.59 6.11
CA VAL A 115 6.57 -15.53 5.82
C VAL A 115 6.74 -15.65 4.32
N ASP A 116 8.00 -15.57 3.87
CA ASP A 116 8.42 -15.83 2.49
C ASP A 116 9.48 -16.92 2.48
N PHE A 117 9.27 -17.91 1.64
CA PHE A 117 10.15 -19.04 1.46
C PHE A 117 10.61 -19.08 0.01
N ARG A 118 11.92 -19.03 -0.19
CA ARG A 118 12.57 -19.19 -1.48
C ARG A 118 13.51 -20.37 -1.45
N GLN A 119 13.43 -21.25 -2.45
CA GLN A 119 14.28 -22.41 -2.58
C GLN A 119 14.74 -22.62 -4.02
N SER A 120 16.04 -22.60 -4.24
CA SER A 120 16.64 -23.11 -5.46
C SER A 120 16.65 -24.64 -5.38
N LEU A 121 15.72 -25.27 -6.08
CA LEU A 121 15.56 -26.74 -6.13
C LEU A 121 16.67 -27.38 -6.96
N THR A 122 17.04 -26.71 -8.05
CA THR A 122 18.17 -27.06 -8.92
C THR A 122 18.90 -25.77 -9.34
N HIS A 123 19.95 -25.87 -10.16
CA HIS A 123 20.63 -24.71 -10.73
C HIS A 123 19.75 -23.92 -11.73
N TRP A 124 18.69 -24.51 -12.24
CA TRP A 124 17.79 -23.90 -13.23
C TRP A 124 16.36 -23.68 -12.72
N LEU A 125 16.00 -24.21 -11.54
CA LEU A 125 14.64 -24.10 -10.99
C LEU A 125 14.66 -23.52 -9.58
N THR A 126 13.91 -22.43 -9.39
CA THR A 126 13.67 -21.80 -8.09
C THR A 126 12.17 -21.73 -7.81
N LEU A 127 11.79 -22.12 -6.60
CA LEU A 127 10.46 -21.97 -6.03
C LEU A 127 10.44 -20.77 -5.09
N ASP A 128 9.41 -19.93 -5.19
CA ASP A 128 9.07 -18.87 -4.26
C ASP A 128 7.65 -19.14 -3.73
N ALA A 129 7.45 -19.04 -2.41
CA ALA A 129 6.14 -19.14 -1.78
C ALA A 129 6.07 -18.17 -0.60
N GLY A 130 4.98 -17.44 -0.49
CA GLY A 130 4.79 -16.47 0.58
C GLY A 130 3.35 -16.43 1.07
N LEU A 131 3.20 -16.08 2.33
CA LEU A 131 1.91 -15.85 2.96
C LEU A 131 2.02 -14.66 3.89
N ARG A 132 1.10 -13.70 3.75
CA ARG A 132 0.96 -12.56 4.63
C ARG A 132 -0.46 -12.54 5.18
N LEU A 133 -0.59 -12.22 6.45
CA LEU A 133 -1.83 -11.97 7.14
C LEU A 133 -1.84 -10.50 7.57
N ASP A 134 -2.80 -9.74 7.08
CA ASP A 134 -3.02 -8.34 7.44
C ASP A 134 -4.31 -8.21 8.24
N HIS A 135 -4.26 -7.47 9.33
CA HIS A 135 -5.41 -7.14 10.16
C HIS A 135 -5.55 -5.62 10.26
N HIS A 136 -6.73 -5.12 9.90
CA HIS A 136 -7.11 -3.72 10.04
C HIS A 136 -8.20 -3.61 11.10
N SER A 137 -8.04 -2.70 12.06
CA SER A 137 -8.93 -2.55 13.23
C SER A 137 -10.41 -2.31 12.88
N HIS A 138 -10.72 -1.92 11.65
CA HIS A 138 -12.08 -1.64 11.18
C HIS A 138 -12.54 -2.54 10.04
N ALA A 139 -11.68 -2.80 9.05
CA ALA A 139 -12.03 -3.52 7.83
C ALA A 139 -11.75 -5.04 7.91
N GLY A 140 -11.27 -5.55 9.07
CA GLY A 140 -11.09 -6.97 9.32
C GLY A 140 -9.73 -7.52 8.88
N THR A 141 -9.69 -8.78 8.47
CA THR A 141 -8.46 -9.53 8.23
C THR A 141 -8.41 -10.07 6.82
N GLU A 142 -7.24 -9.95 6.17
CA GLU A 142 -7.00 -10.46 4.83
C GLU A 142 -5.78 -11.37 4.77
N TRP A 143 -5.95 -12.51 4.08
CA TRP A 143 -4.87 -13.44 3.75
C TRP A 143 -4.35 -13.15 2.36
N VAL A 144 -3.04 -13.04 2.22
CA VAL A 144 -2.35 -12.63 1.00
C VAL A 144 -1.31 -13.69 0.61
N PRO A 145 -1.75 -14.78 -0.05
CA PRO A 145 -0.85 -15.80 -0.56
C PRO A 145 -0.16 -15.34 -1.84
N GLN A 146 1.07 -15.81 -2.04
CA GLN A 146 1.80 -15.72 -3.30
C GLN A 146 2.60 -16.99 -3.56
N GLY A 147 2.80 -17.32 -4.83
CA GLY A 147 3.61 -18.45 -5.25
C GLY A 147 4.17 -18.23 -6.63
N GLY A 148 5.38 -18.72 -6.88
CA GLY A 148 6.04 -18.56 -8.15
C GLY A 148 7.10 -19.63 -8.44
N LEU A 149 7.34 -19.84 -9.72
CA LEU A 149 8.40 -20.68 -10.25
C LEU A 149 9.26 -19.87 -11.20
N SER A 150 10.56 -20.00 -11.07
CA SER A 150 11.53 -19.38 -11.97
C SER A 150 12.39 -20.46 -12.62
N PHE A 151 12.39 -20.48 -13.94
CA PHE A 151 13.18 -21.39 -14.76
C PHE A 151 14.30 -20.60 -15.43
N LEU A 152 15.54 -20.92 -15.10
CA LEU A 152 16.71 -20.38 -15.79
C LEU A 152 17.01 -21.31 -16.98
N LEU A 153 16.97 -20.75 -18.17
CA LEU A 153 17.17 -21.45 -19.43
C LEU A 153 18.58 -21.16 -19.99
N PRO A 154 19.07 -21.96 -20.96
CA PRO A 154 20.28 -21.65 -21.69
C PRO A 154 20.27 -20.24 -22.30
N HIS A 155 21.43 -19.70 -22.62
CA HIS A 155 21.64 -18.38 -23.26
C HIS A 155 21.12 -17.20 -22.42
N ASN A 156 21.18 -17.31 -21.07
CA ASN A 156 20.74 -16.27 -20.14
C ASN A 156 19.25 -15.87 -20.32
N ALA A 157 18.43 -16.86 -20.70
CA ALA A 157 16.98 -16.70 -20.73
C ALA A 157 16.36 -17.15 -19.40
N GLN A 158 15.23 -16.56 -19.04
CA GLN A 158 14.47 -16.91 -17.85
C GLN A 158 12.97 -16.87 -18.14
N ILE A 159 12.25 -17.88 -17.66
CA ILE A 159 10.79 -17.89 -17.57
C ILE A 159 10.41 -17.78 -16.10
N LYS A 160 9.40 -16.96 -15.79
CA LYS A 160 8.78 -16.92 -14.48
C LYS A 160 7.28 -17.06 -14.62
N ALA A 161 6.69 -17.92 -13.78
CA ALA A 161 5.26 -18.01 -13.58
C ALA A 161 4.95 -17.63 -12.14
N MET A 162 3.96 -16.75 -11.92
CA MET A 162 3.60 -16.26 -10.60
C MET A 162 2.09 -16.14 -10.45
N VAL A 163 1.60 -16.48 -9.27
CA VAL A 163 0.25 -16.21 -8.80
C VAL A 163 0.36 -15.45 -7.49
N SER A 164 -0.34 -14.33 -7.37
CA SER A 164 -0.32 -13.52 -6.15
C SER A 164 -1.67 -12.86 -5.90
N LYS A 165 -2.09 -12.82 -4.64
CA LYS A 165 -3.20 -12.01 -4.19
C LYS A 165 -2.69 -10.63 -3.79
N GLY A 166 -3.37 -9.58 -4.25
CA GLY A 166 -3.26 -8.22 -3.74
C GLY A 166 -4.56 -7.80 -3.04
N PHE A 167 -4.48 -6.77 -2.20
CA PHE A 167 -5.65 -6.18 -1.58
C PHE A 167 -5.40 -4.72 -1.22
N ARG A 168 -6.48 -3.98 -0.93
CA ARG A 168 -6.42 -2.62 -0.39
C ARG A 168 -7.54 -2.44 0.64
N PHE A 169 -7.20 -2.00 1.84
CA PHE A 169 -8.21 -1.56 2.80
C PHE A 169 -8.83 -0.23 2.36
N PRO A 170 -10.14 -0.01 2.65
CA PRO A 170 -10.78 1.27 2.42
C PRO A 170 -10.10 2.37 3.24
N THR A 171 -9.96 3.55 2.67
CA THR A 171 -9.37 4.70 3.35
C THR A 171 -10.36 5.38 4.30
N ILE A 172 -9.86 6.11 5.31
CA ILE A 172 -10.69 6.96 6.18
C ILE A 172 -11.52 7.95 5.37
N ARG A 173 -10.99 8.44 4.25
CA ARG A 173 -11.70 9.34 3.36
C ARG A 173 -12.93 8.67 2.75
N GLU A 174 -12.80 7.48 2.20
CA GLU A 174 -13.89 6.72 1.56
C GLU A 174 -14.95 6.33 2.58
N MET A 175 -14.55 5.99 3.80
CA MET A 175 -15.47 5.54 4.83
C MET A 175 -16.18 6.69 5.56
N TYR A 176 -15.54 7.87 5.74
CA TYR A 176 -16.02 8.86 6.73
C TYR A 176 -15.99 10.33 6.29
N MET A 177 -15.25 10.72 5.22
CA MET A 177 -14.98 12.15 5.05
C MET A 177 -15.96 12.89 4.16
N PHE A 178 -16.29 12.36 2.99
CA PHE A 178 -17.09 13.06 1.99
C PHE A 178 -18.12 12.14 1.36
N PRO A 179 -19.35 12.64 1.08
CA PRO A 179 -20.33 11.89 0.31
C PRO A 179 -19.81 11.52 -1.09
N PRO A 180 -20.09 10.29 -1.57
CA PRO A 180 -20.76 9.21 -0.87
C PRO A 180 -19.77 8.49 0.09
N GLN A 181 -19.99 8.63 1.39
CA GLN A 181 -19.22 7.91 2.41
C GLN A 181 -19.92 6.60 2.76
N ASN A 182 -19.14 5.54 2.97
CA ASN A 182 -19.66 4.25 3.38
C ASN A 182 -18.74 3.56 4.39
N PRO A 183 -19.10 3.52 5.69
CA PRO A 183 -18.32 2.85 6.72
C PRO A 183 -18.22 1.33 6.57
N ASP A 184 -19.14 0.71 5.81
CA ASP A 184 -19.25 -0.74 5.65
C ASP A 184 -18.49 -1.27 4.41
N LEU A 185 -17.63 -0.44 3.82
CA LEU A 185 -16.79 -0.85 2.70
C LEU A 185 -15.90 -2.01 3.09
N LYS A 186 -15.84 -3.01 2.21
CA LYS A 186 -14.94 -4.17 2.31
C LYS A 186 -13.64 -3.91 1.60
N PRO A 187 -12.56 -4.63 1.96
CA PRO A 187 -11.30 -4.56 1.22
C PRO A 187 -11.47 -4.92 -0.25
N GLU A 188 -10.85 -4.15 -1.12
CA GLU A 188 -10.66 -4.54 -2.51
C GLU A 188 -9.68 -5.70 -2.57
N LYS A 189 -9.90 -6.64 -3.47
CA LYS A 189 -9.07 -7.82 -3.65
C LYS A 189 -8.79 -8.03 -5.12
N LEU A 190 -7.61 -8.51 -5.42
CA LEU A 190 -7.26 -8.91 -6.77
C LEU A 190 -6.37 -10.16 -6.76
N MET A 191 -6.60 -11.02 -7.72
CA MET A 191 -5.72 -12.14 -8.03
C MET A 191 -4.98 -11.83 -9.32
N ASN A 192 -3.66 -11.87 -9.26
CA ASN A 192 -2.79 -11.69 -10.41
C ASN A 192 -2.14 -13.01 -10.80
N TYR A 193 -2.25 -13.35 -12.08
CA TYR A 193 -1.59 -14.50 -12.72
C TYR A 193 -0.66 -13.95 -13.78
N GLU A 194 0.63 -14.23 -13.67
CA GLU A 194 1.65 -13.69 -14.56
C GLU A 194 2.55 -14.80 -15.10
N LEU A 195 2.84 -14.71 -16.40
CA LEU A 195 3.89 -15.47 -17.07
C LEU A 195 4.81 -14.48 -17.78
N SER A 196 6.09 -14.51 -17.44
CA SER A 196 7.09 -13.63 -18.03
C SER A 196 8.27 -14.43 -18.61
N PHE A 197 8.80 -13.90 -19.71
CA PHE A 197 10.03 -14.34 -20.34
C PHE A 197 11.00 -13.17 -20.44
N THR A 198 12.26 -13.40 -20.08
CA THR A 198 13.33 -12.41 -20.27
C THR A 198 14.56 -13.09 -20.80
N GLN A 199 15.32 -12.39 -21.66
CA GLN A 199 16.60 -12.87 -22.16
C GLN A 199 17.62 -11.75 -22.24
N ARG A 200 18.88 -12.10 -21.93
CA ARG A 200 20.04 -11.23 -22.09
C ARG A 200 20.97 -11.85 -23.14
N VAL A 201 21.31 -11.07 -24.14
CA VAL A 201 22.18 -11.49 -25.25
C VAL A 201 23.43 -10.61 -25.33
N SER A 202 24.44 -11.05 -26.08
CA SER A 202 25.70 -10.31 -26.32
C SER A 202 26.40 -9.88 -25.01
N GLY A 203 26.54 -10.80 -24.06
CA GLY A 203 27.20 -10.50 -22.78
C GLY A 203 26.45 -9.50 -21.89
N GLY A 204 25.15 -9.26 -22.16
CA GLY A 204 24.32 -8.31 -21.42
C GLY A 204 24.15 -6.95 -22.12
N ALA A 205 24.71 -6.76 -23.30
CA ALA A 205 24.56 -5.52 -24.08
C ALA A 205 23.10 -5.27 -24.54
N LEU A 206 22.31 -6.33 -24.69
CA LEU A 206 20.89 -6.26 -25.02
C LEU A 206 20.09 -7.14 -24.05
N SER A 207 19.01 -6.59 -23.52
CA SER A 207 18.01 -7.32 -22.72
C SER A 207 16.62 -7.05 -23.26
N TYR A 208 15.82 -8.10 -23.42
CA TYR A 208 14.42 -7.98 -23.83
C TYR A 208 13.56 -8.94 -23.03
N GLY A 209 12.26 -8.66 -22.97
CA GLY A 209 11.31 -9.51 -22.26
C GLY A 209 9.89 -9.26 -22.68
N VAL A 210 9.04 -10.23 -22.38
CA VAL A 210 7.59 -10.17 -22.57
C VAL A 210 6.93 -10.69 -21.32
N SER A 211 5.89 -10.00 -20.84
CA SER A 211 5.02 -10.48 -19.77
C SER A 211 3.57 -10.50 -20.26
N VAL A 212 2.88 -11.58 -19.91
CA VAL A 212 1.43 -11.73 -20.07
C VAL A 212 0.85 -11.90 -18.68
N TYR A 213 -0.21 -11.17 -18.38
CA TYR A 213 -0.87 -11.24 -17.08
C TYR A 213 -2.39 -11.23 -17.23
N TYR A 214 -3.05 -11.83 -16.26
CA TYR A 214 -4.48 -11.76 -16.05
C TYR A 214 -4.76 -11.35 -14.61
N ILE A 215 -5.62 -10.35 -14.45
CA ILE A 215 -6.02 -9.83 -13.13
C ILE A 215 -7.52 -10.00 -12.98
N ASP A 216 -7.92 -10.66 -11.90
CA ASP A 216 -9.31 -10.80 -11.47
C ASP A 216 -9.51 -9.99 -10.19
N GLY A 217 -10.48 -9.07 -10.19
CA GLY A 217 -10.73 -8.12 -9.10
C GLY A 217 -12.11 -8.30 -8.47
N ASP A 218 -12.16 -8.23 -7.14
CA ASP A 218 -13.38 -8.31 -6.35
C ASP A 218 -13.50 -7.12 -5.39
N ASN A 219 -14.73 -6.69 -5.08
CA ASN A 219 -15.04 -5.57 -4.19
C ASN A 219 -14.39 -4.23 -4.59
N MET A 220 -14.21 -3.97 -5.89
CA MET A 220 -13.59 -2.72 -6.36
C MET A 220 -14.42 -1.51 -5.93
N ILE A 221 -13.78 -0.61 -5.17
CA ILE A 221 -14.44 0.60 -4.62
C ILE A 221 -14.51 1.65 -5.72
N GLN A 222 -15.73 2.00 -6.10
CA GLN A 222 -15.99 3.05 -7.08
C GLN A 222 -17.24 3.86 -6.71
N THR A 223 -17.24 5.12 -7.12
CA THR A 223 -18.45 5.97 -7.01
C THR A 223 -19.32 5.71 -8.23
N VAL A 224 -20.55 5.28 -8.00
CA VAL A 224 -21.53 5.03 -9.06
C VAL A 224 -22.61 6.10 -8.96
N PRO A 225 -22.92 6.87 -10.02
CA PRO A 225 -24.06 7.77 -10.01
C PRO A 225 -25.35 6.96 -9.93
N VAL A 226 -26.20 7.30 -8.98
CA VAL A 226 -27.55 6.73 -8.84
C VAL A 226 -28.55 7.77 -9.33
N ASP A 227 -29.44 7.38 -10.25
CA ASP A 227 -30.49 8.23 -10.83
C ASP A 227 -29.98 9.53 -11.49
N GLY A 228 -28.83 9.48 -12.17
CA GLY A 228 -28.35 10.60 -12.99
C GLY A 228 -27.85 11.82 -12.21
N ARG A 229 -27.53 11.67 -10.91
CA ARG A 229 -26.95 12.71 -10.05
C ARG A 229 -25.49 12.43 -9.73
#